data_fe85e9409133fe247469915e6c553661
#
_entry.id   fe85e9409133fe247469915e6c553661
#
_cell.length_a   1.000
_cell.length_b   1.000
_cell.length_c   1.000
_cell.angle_alpha   90.00
_cell.angle_beta   90.00
_cell.angle_gamma   90.00
#
_symmetry.space_group_name_H-M   'P 1'
#
loop_
_entity.id
_entity.type
_entity.pdbx_description
1 polymer ?
#
loop_
_entity_poly.entity_id
_entity_poly.type
_entity_poly.pdbx_seq_one_letter_code
_entity_poly.pdbx_strand_id
1 'polypeptide(L)'
;MNARTTALSALIAMRRQNAWADGALKDYTARDRLDRRDAALAARLLYGVVQNRMLLDFYLAQAVAAPLTKLQPVVLDILRLGAYQILFLDKIPVSAAVNEAVEQTKAYANKRAASLVNGSLRTLARRKDELEKPHDLATKYSHPQPLVDCLRASMDEETLEAFLAADNDIPKTALQANPLKASAEQVAAALDEAGIACEPHPWLPGCFLVSGTGNLESLPLFQSGAVYVQDAAAKLAVLASGAAPGMRVLDCCAAPGGKSFAAAMQMENTGSILSCDLHAHKMSLIEKNAARLGISILKAEQRSASEFDPALEAQFDLVIADVPCSGLGVIRKKPDIRYKPLDAIERLPEVQRAILETVSRYVKPGGALLYSTCTVRKEENEAVALPFLQAHPEFSLEPFPVPDGLDLPNEGYATLLPHKHAADGFFICKLRKHA
;
A
#
# COMPACT_ATOMS: atom_id res chain seq x y z
N MET A 1 -19.50 10.19 19.14
CA MET A 1 -19.70 8.85 18.52
C MET A 1 -18.60 7.93 19.02
N ASN A 2 -18.72 6.60 18.85
CA ASN A 2 -17.68 5.66 19.30
C ASN A 2 -17.00 4.99 18.10
N ALA A 3 -15.86 4.33 18.34
CA ALA A 3 -15.05 3.65 17.32
C ALA A 3 -15.86 2.74 16.38
N ARG A 4 -16.85 2.00 16.91
CA ARG A 4 -17.66 1.05 16.12
C ARG A 4 -18.61 1.76 15.16
N THR A 5 -19.20 2.87 15.61
CA THR A 5 -20.08 3.70 14.76
C THR A 5 -19.31 4.40 13.67
N THR A 6 -18.09 4.87 13.97
CA THR A 6 -17.18 5.46 12.99
C THR A 6 -16.77 4.42 11.92
N ALA A 7 -16.39 3.21 12.34
CA ALA A 7 -16.08 2.11 11.41
C ALA A 7 -17.28 1.73 10.51
N LEU A 8 -18.50 1.65 11.07
CA LEU A 8 -19.71 1.42 10.29
C LEU A 8 -19.97 2.54 9.27
N SER A 9 -19.82 3.81 9.69
CA SER A 9 -19.98 4.95 8.78
C SER A 9 -18.99 4.91 7.62
N ALA A 10 -17.74 4.55 7.89
CA ALA A 10 -16.72 4.36 6.85
C ALA A 10 -17.07 3.22 5.88
N LEU A 11 -17.52 2.05 6.37
CA LEU A 11 -18.00 0.94 5.52
C LEU A 11 -19.17 1.36 4.62
N ILE A 12 -20.11 2.14 5.16
CA ILE A 12 -21.26 2.67 4.39
C ILE A 12 -20.76 3.62 3.30
N ALA A 13 -19.80 4.49 3.59
CA ALA A 13 -19.22 5.41 2.62
C ALA A 13 -18.46 4.67 1.50
N MET A 14 -17.66 3.67 1.85
CA MET A 14 -16.99 2.80 0.86
C MET A 14 -18.00 2.16 -0.10
N ARG A 15 -19.10 1.64 0.42
CA ARG A 15 -20.13 0.99 -0.39
C ARG A 15 -20.97 1.96 -1.23
N ARG A 16 -21.31 3.15 -0.72
CA ARG A 16 -22.22 4.10 -1.38
C ARG A 16 -21.51 5.09 -2.28
N GLN A 17 -20.28 5.45 -1.96
CA GLN A 17 -19.53 6.55 -2.58
C GLN A 17 -18.27 6.07 -3.28
N ASN A 18 -18.00 4.73 -3.31
CA ASN A 18 -16.74 4.16 -3.76
C ASN A 18 -15.50 4.79 -3.08
N ALA A 19 -15.69 5.25 -1.81
CA ALA A 19 -14.59 5.82 -1.06
C ALA A 19 -13.53 4.76 -0.75
N TRP A 20 -12.27 5.17 -0.76
CA TRP A 20 -11.18 4.32 -0.29
C TRP A 20 -11.21 4.19 1.23
N ALA A 21 -10.80 3.04 1.75
CA ALA A 21 -10.80 2.77 3.20
C ALA A 21 -10.02 3.83 3.98
N ASP A 22 -8.83 4.21 3.51
CA ASP A 22 -7.97 5.23 4.14
C ASP A 22 -8.66 6.60 4.21
N GLY A 23 -9.23 7.05 3.08
CA GLY A 23 -9.95 8.33 3.00
C GLY A 23 -11.16 8.34 3.92
N ALA A 24 -12.01 7.30 3.82
CA ALA A 24 -13.19 7.18 4.66
C ALA A 24 -12.83 7.14 6.16
N LEU A 25 -11.80 6.38 6.54
CA LEU A 25 -11.35 6.32 7.93
C LEU A 25 -10.90 7.69 8.43
N LYS A 26 -10.06 8.38 7.66
CA LYS A 26 -9.54 9.72 8.00
C LYS A 26 -10.67 10.73 8.20
N ASP A 27 -11.60 10.79 7.25
CA ASP A 27 -12.71 11.75 7.28
C ASP A 27 -13.65 11.51 8.46
N TYR A 28 -14.05 10.25 8.68
CA TYR A 28 -14.98 9.92 9.77
C TYR A 28 -14.33 9.97 11.14
N THR A 29 -13.05 9.64 11.28
CA THR A 29 -12.31 9.78 12.54
C THR A 29 -12.18 11.24 12.94
N ALA A 30 -11.87 12.13 11.99
CA ALA A 30 -11.81 13.57 12.20
C ALA A 30 -13.18 14.16 12.52
N ARG A 31 -14.23 13.79 11.77
CA ARG A 31 -15.61 14.22 12.00
C ARG A 31 -16.08 13.88 13.41
N ASP A 32 -15.82 12.65 13.87
CA ASP A 32 -16.30 12.11 15.13
C ASP A 32 -15.38 12.47 16.31
N ARG A 33 -14.25 13.14 16.05
CA ARG A 33 -13.25 13.60 17.02
C ARG A 33 -12.82 12.48 17.97
N LEU A 34 -12.53 11.31 17.39
CA LEU A 34 -12.10 10.16 18.18
C LEU A 34 -10.73 10.42 18.84
N ASP A 35 -10.57 9.97 20.07
CA ASP A 35 -9.28 9.91 20.70
C ASP A 35 -8.38 8.85 20.02
N ARG A 36 -7.09 8.80 20.41
CA ARG A 36 -6.11 7.89 19.82
C ARG A 36 -6.52 6.42 19.93
N ARG A 37 -7.10 6.02 21.06
CA ARG A 37 -7.51 4.63 21.32
C ARG A 37 -8.71 4.23 20.48
N ASP A 38 -9.73 5.07 20.44
CA ASP A 38 -10.92 4.83 19.65
C ASP A 38 -10.65 4.92 18.15
N ALA A 39 -9.78 5.82 17.70
CA ALA A 39 -9.32 5.88 16.31
C ALA A 39 -8.58 4.60 15.88
N ALA A 40 -7.71 4.06 16.73
CA ALA A 40 -7.03 2.79 16.49
C ALA A 40 -8.01 1.61 16.42
N LEU A 41 -9.03 1.58 17.29
CA LEU A 41 -10.07 0.55 17.24
C LEU A 41 -10.93 0.69 15.98
N ALA A 42 -11.34 1.90 15.60
CA ALA A 42 -12.09 2.14 14.37
C ALA A 42 -11.32 1.66 13.13
N ALA A 43 -10.02 1.96 13.06
CA ALA A 43 -9.13 1.48 12.01
C ALA A 43 -9.07 -0.07 11.98
N ARG A 44 -8.85 -0.69 13.15
CA ARG A 44 -8.78 -2.15 13.28
C ARG A 44 -10.07 -2.83 12.83
N LEU A 45 -11.21 -2.24 13.15
CA LEU A 45 -12.54 -2.76 12.76
C LEU A 45 -12.77 -2.60 11.26
N LEU A 46 -12.50 -1.43 10.69
CA LEU A 46 -12.69 -1.15 9.28
C LEU A 46 -11.81 -2.07 8.41
N TYR A 47 -10.50 -2.01 8.63
CA TYR A 47 -9.55 -2.82 7.84
C TYR A 47 -9.78 -4.31 8.04
N GLY A 48 -10.05 -4.75 9.28
CA GLY A 48 -10.31 -6.15 9.57
C GLY A 48 -11.55 -6.69 8.85
N VAL A 49 -12.63 -5.91 8.76
CA VAL A 49 -13.82 -6.29 7.99
C VAL A 49 -13.51 -6.30 6.49
N VAL A 50 -12.81 -5.31 5.96
CA VAL A 50 -12.47 -5.25 4.53
C VAL A 50 -11.55 -6.41 4.15
N GLN A 51 -10.51 -6.68 4.93
CA GLN A 51 -9.57 -7.79 4.72
C GLN A 51 -10.26 -9.16 4.74
N ASN A 52 -11.20 -9.36 5.65
CA ASN A 52 -11.79 -10.67 5.88
C ASN A 52 -13.24 -10.78 5.38
N ARG A 53 -13.68 -9.91 4.47
CA ARG A 53 -15.09 -9.80 4.08
C ARG A 53 -15.70 -11.11 3.62
N MET A 54 -15.03 -11.85 2.74
CA MET A 54 -15.54 -13.12 2.22
C MET A 54 -15.52 -14.22 3.29
N LEU A 55 -14.48 -14.29 4.08
CA LEU A 55 -14.36 -15.22 5.19
C LEU A 55 -15.42 -14.96 6.28
N LEU A 56 -15.67 -13.67 6.60
CA LEU A 56 -16.74 -13.29 7.51
C LEU A 56 -18.12 -13.67 6.96
N ASP A 57 -18.36 -13.45 5.67
CA ASP A 57 -19.62 -13.87 5.03
C ASP A 57 -19.80 -15.39 5.05
N PHE A 58 -18.74 -16.15 4.84
CA PHE A 58 -18.76 -17.61 4.93
C PHE A 58 -19.15 -18.08 6.33
N TYR A 59 -18.59 -17.50 7.39
CA TYR A 59 -18.95 -17.86 8.76
C TYR A 59 -20.35 -17.36 9.15
N LEU A 60 -20.73 -16.15 8.71
CA LEU A 60 -22.07 -15.62 8.95
C LEU A 60 -23.16 -16.46 8.28
N ALA A 61 -22.91 -17.02 7.10
CA ALA A 61 -23.87 -17.89 6.41
C ALA A 61 -24.22 -19.15 7.23
N GLN A 62 -23.33 -19.59 8.13
CA GLN A 62 -23.58 -20.74 9.02
C GLN A 62 -24.36 -20.37 10.31
N ALA A 63 -24.50 -19.08 10.60
CA ALA A 63 -25.13 -18.59 11.84
C ALA A 63 -26.40 -17.75 11.59
N VAL A 64 -26.59 -17.24 10.38
CA VAL A 64 -27.73 -16.38 10.00
C VAL A 64 -28.80 -17.27 9.34
N ALA A 65 -30.04 -17.21 9.84
CA ALA A 65 -31.14 -18.03 9.32
C ALA A 65 -31.62 -17.62 7.91
N ALA A 66 -31.25 -16.44 7.42
CA ALA A 66 -31.64 -15.93 6.11
C ALA A 66 -30.42 -15.82 5.16
N PRO A 67 -30.60 -15.99 3.84
CA PRO A 67 -29.53 -15.75 2.89
C PRO A 67 -28.95 -14.34 3.03
N LEU A 68 -27.62 -14.20 3.12
CA LEU A 68 -26.96 -12.91 3.33
C LEU A 68 -27.28 -11.90 2.22
N THR A 69 -27.50 -12.38 0.99
CA THR A 69 -27.88 -11.56 -0.17
C THR A 69 -29.26 -10.90 -0.06
N LYS A 70 -30.13 -11.39 0.86
CA LYS A 70 -31.45 -10.81 1.12
C LYS A 70 -31.44 -9.80 2.26
N LEU A 71 -30.33 -9.64 2.95
CA LEU A 71 -30.21 -8.68 4.04
C LEU A 71 -30.03 -7.26 3.50
N GLN A 72 -30.56 -6.28 4.26
CA GLN A 72 -30.22 -4.88 3.98
C GLN A 72 -28.70 -4.71 4.08
N PRO A 73 -28.07 -4.01 3.13
CA PRO A 73 -26.60 -3.87 3.12
C PRO A 73 -26.00 -3.35 4.43
N VAL A 74 -26.68 -2.41 5.11
CA VAL A 74 -26.21 -1.89 6.40
C VAL A 74 -26.28 -2.94 7.50
N VAL A 75 -27.28 -3.83 7.46
CA VAL A 75 -27.41 -4.94 8.44
C VAL A 75 -26.28 -5.95 8.23
N LEU A 76 -25.92 -6.23 6.97
CA LEU A 76 -24.78 -7.09 6.66
C LEU A 76 -23.46 -6.45 7.10
N ASP A 77 -23.26 -5.15 6.89
CA ASP A 77 -22.07 -4.43 7.38
C ASP A 77 -21.95 -4.51 8.92
N ILE A 78 -23.07 -4.37 9.64
CA ILE A 78 -23.11 -4.52 11.10
C ILE A 78 -22.81 -5.95 11.54
N LEU A 79 -23.36 -6.95 10.86
CA LEU A 79 -23.07 -8.36 11.13
C LEU A 79 -21.59 -8.68 10.92
N ARG A 80 -20.98 -8.18 9.85
CA ARG A 80 -19.54 -8.33 9.58
C ARG A 80 -18.68 -7.70 10.69
N LEU A 81 -19.04 -6.48 11.14
CA LEU A 81 -18.36 -5.82 12.27
C LEU A 81 -18.49 -6.62 13.57
N GLY A 82 -19.67 -7.16 13.87
CA GLY A 82 -19.91 -8.00 15.04
C GLY A 82 -19.13 -9.31 14.94
N ALA A 83 -19.21 -9.99 13.80
CA ALA A 83 -18.48 -11.24 13.54
C ALA A 83 -16.96 -11.07 13.62
N TYR A 84 -16.41 -10.00 13.05
CA TYR A 84 -14.98 -9.71 13.15
C TYR A 84 -14.53 -9.55 14.61
N GLN A 85 -15.29 -8.83 15.43
CA GLN A 85 -14.98 -8.68 16.85
C GLN A 85 -15.02 -10.03 17.59
N ILE A 86 -16.01 -10.88 17.30
CA ILE A 86 -16.19 -12.18 17.97
C ILE A 86 -15.09 -13.18 17.56
N LEU A 87 -14.74 -13.21 16.27
CA LEU A 87 -13.86 -14.23 15.71
C LEU A 87 -12.36 -13.87 15.77
N PHE A 88 -12.02 -12.56 15.72
CA PHE A 88 -10.65 -12.09 15.52
C PHE A 88 -10.12 -11.16 16.64
N LEU A 89 -10.95 -10.74 17.60
CA LEU A 89 -10.53 -9.79 18.64
C LEU A 89 -10.75 -10.35 20.05
N ASP A 90 -9.75 -11.07 20.57
CA ASP A 90 -9.85 -11.74 21.88
C ASP A 90 -10.07 -10.79 23.07
N LYS A 91 -9.65 -9.51 22.95
CA LYS A 91 -9.80 -8.51 24.01
C LYS A 91 -11.17 -7.87 24.06
N ILE A 92 -12.08 -8.17 23.13
CA ILE A 92 -13.44 -7.63 23.10
C ILE A 92 -14.40 -8.69 23.62
N PRO A 93 -15.13 -8.42 24.74
CA PRO A 93 -16.16 -9.36 25.22
C PRO A 93 -17.26 -9.55 24.17
N VAL A 94 -17.67 -10.80 23.95
CA VAL A 94 -18.76 -11.15 23.02
C VAL A 94 -20.03 -10.33 23.30
N SER A 95 -20.39 -10.15 24.59
CA SER A 95 -21.55 -9.35 24.98
C SER A 95 -21.46 -7.90 24.50
N ALA A 96 -20.27 -7.29 24.56
CA ALA A 96 -20.06 -5.93 24.08
C ALA A 96 -20.20 -5.84 22.56
N ALA A 97 -19.63 -6.79 21.80
CA ALA A 97 -19.76 -6.83 20.35
C ALA A 97 -21.22 -6.99 19.91
N VAL A 98 -21.97 -7.89 20.57
CA VAL A 98 -23.40 -8.14 20.27
C VAL A 98 -24.26 -6.92 20.62
N ASN A 99 -24.08 -6.36 21.82
CA ASN A 99 -24.90 -5.22 22.27
C ASN A 99 -24.72 -4.00 21.35
N GLU A 100 -23.49 -3.65 21.01
CA GLU A 100 -23.20 -2.55 20.09
C GLU A 100 -23.79 -2.79 18.69
N ALA A 101 -23.68 -4.01 18.15
CA ALA A 101 -24.29 -4.36 16.87
C ALA A 101 -25.82 -4.23 16.90
N VAL A 102 -26.46 -4.59 18.01
CA VAL A 102 -27.91 -4.42 18.20
C VAL A 102 -28.29 -2.93 18.23
N GLU A 103 -27.58 -2.10 18.99
CA GLU A 103 -27.83 -0.66 19.03
C GLU A 103 -27.58 0.02 17.68
N GLN A 104 -26.52 -0.33 16.98
CA GLN A 104 -26.28 0.13 15.61
C GLN A 104 -27.44 -0.28 14.68
N THR A 105 -27.94 -1.51 14.80
CA THR A 105 -29.04 -1.97 13.94
C THR A 105 -30.35 -1.22 14.25
N LYS A 106 -30.63 -0.90 15.50
CA LYS A 106 -31.77 -0.06 15.86
C LYS A 106 -31.69 1.35 15.28
N ALA A 107 -30.47 1.92 15.26
CA ALA A 107 -30.22 3.27 14.77
C ALA A 107 -30.22 3.37 13.23
N TYR A 108 -29.68 2.36 12.54
CA TYR A 108 -29.46 2.41 11.08
C TYR A 108 -30.44 1.57 10.26
N ALA A 109 -31.21 0.69 10.89
CA ALA A 109 -32.20 -0.14 10.21
C ALA A 109 -33.55 -0.13 10.99
N ASN A 110 -33.87 -1.22 11.71
CA ASN A 110 -35.13 -1.33 12.46
C ASN A 110 -35.07 -2.40 13.57
N LYS A 111 -36.08 -2.41 14.45
CA LYS A 111 -36.14 -3.35 15.59
C LYS A 111 -36.19 -4.84 15.17
N ARG A 112 -36.83 -5.17 14.03
CA ARG A 112 -36.91 -6.56 13.54
C ARG A 112 -35.52 -7.05 13.11
N ALA A 113 -34.76 -6.23 12.40
CA ALA A 113 -33.38 -6.52 12.04
C ALA A 113 -32.46 -6.65 13.28
N ALA A 114 -32.71 -5.84 14.34
CA ALA A 114 -31.96 -5.94 15.58
C ALA A 114 -32.11 -7.30 16.28
N SER A 115 -33.31 -7.91 16.23
CA SER A 115 -33.53 -9.26 16.76
C SER A 115 -32.77 -10.32 15.94
N LEU A 116 -32.74 -10.17 14.61
CA LEU A 116 -31.95 -11.04 13.71
C LEU A 116 -30.45 -10.93 14.05
N VAL A 117 -29.90 -9.72 14.12
CA VAL A 117 -28.48 -9.47 14.43
C VAL A 117 -28.10 -10.07 15.77
N ASN A 118 -28.91 -9.85 16.82
CA ASN A 118 -28.68 -10.43 18.14
C ASN A 118 -28.63 -11.96 18.10
N GLY A 119 -29.62 -12.59 17.47
CA GLY A 119 -29.71 -14.05 17.36
C GLY A 119 -28.52 -14.62 16.58
N SER A 120 -28.22 -14.05 15.44
CA SER A 120 -27.13 -14.49 14.57
C SER A 120 -25.76 -14.38 15.23
N LEU A 121 -25.42 -13.23 15.84
CA LEU A 121 -24.11 -13.05 16.48
C LEU A 121 -23.95 -13.91 17.74
N ARG A 122 -25.02 -14.14 18.51
CA ARG A 122 -24.97 -15.08 19.63
C ARG A 122 -24.80 -16.53 19.17
N THR A 123 -25.44 -16.92 18.06
CA THR A 123 -25.26 -18.25 17.47
C THR A 123 -23.83 -18.42 16.95
N LEU A 124 -23.29 -17.41 16.25
CA LEU A 124 -21.91 -17.40 15.80
C LEU A 124 -20.92 -17.59 16.97
N ALA A 125 -21.11 -16.82 18.04
CA ALA A 125 -20.25 -16.88 19.22
C ALA A 125 -20.28 -18.26 19.91
N ARG A 126 -21.48 -18.84 20.04
CA ARG A 126 -21.63 -20.18 20.66
C ARG A 126 -21.01 -21.30 19.84
N ARG A 127 -21.10 -21.18 18.51
CA ARG A 127 -20.59 -22.19 17.56
C ARG A 127 -19.21 -21.88 17.03
N LYS A 128 -18.47 -20.93 17.61
CA LYS A 128 -17.19 -20.46 17.10
C LYS A 128 -16.21 -21.61 16.77
N ASP A 129 -16.13 -22.60 17.66
CA ASP A 129 -15.20 -23.71 17.53
C ASP A 129 -15.73 -24.87 16.65
N GLU A 130 -17.02 -24.82 16.28
CA GLU A 130 -17.71 -25.82 15.45
C GLU A 130 -17.93 -25.34 14.00
N LEU A 131 -17.50 -24.12 13.66
CA LEU A 131 -17.70 -23.56 12.34
C LEU A 131 -16.86 -24.32 11.31
N GLU A 132 -17.50 -24.69 10.21
CA GLU A 132 -16.79 -25.23 9.05
C GLU A 132 -15.78 -24.21 8.54
N LYS A 133 -14.59 -24.69 8.18
CA LYS A 133 -13.55 -23.84 7.59
C LYS A 133 -13.66 -23.88 6.06
N PRO A 134 -13.37 -22.77 5.36
CA PRO A 134 -13.36 -22.79 3.90
C PRO A 134 -12.21 -23.65 3.36
N HIS A 135 -12.45 -24.34 2.25
CA HIS A 135 -11.47 -25.20 1.59
C HIS A 135 -10.77 -24.51 0.41
N ASP A 136 -11.40 -23.49 -0.18
CA ASP A 136 -10.84 -22.76 -1.30
C ASP A 136 -10.03 -21.54 -0.83
N LEU A 137 -8.99 -21.18 -1.61
CA LEU A 137 -8.10 -20.08 -1.29
C LEU A 137 -8.82 -18.71 -1.29
N ALA A 138 -9.79 -18.53 -2.19
CA ALA A 138 -10.52 -17.27 -2.33
C ALA A 138 -11.28 -16.93 -1.05
N THR A 139 -12.03 -17.88 -0.51
CA THR A 139 -12.77 -17.68 0.74
C THR A 139 -11.83 -17.68 1.96
N LYS A 140 -10.86 -18.58 2.01
CA LYS A 140 -9.91 -18.73 3.12
C LYS A 140 -9.14 -17.44 3.38
N TYR A 141 -8.64 -16.81 2.33
CA TYR A 141 -7.85 -15.57 2.41
C TYR A 141 -8.65 -14.31 2.04
N SER A 142 -9.95 -14.46 1.76
CA SER A 142 -10.86 -13.34 1.44
C SER A 142 -10.42 -12.52 0.21
N HIS A 143 -10.01 -13.22 -0.85
CA HIS A 143 -9.70 -12.64 -2.15
C HIS A 143 -10.72 -13.14 -3.19
N PRO A 144 -11.36 -12.27 -3.99
CA PRO A 144 -12.28 -12.71 -5.04
C PRO A 144 -11.62 -13.71 -6.00
N GLN A 145 -12.36 -14.75 -6.41
CA GLN A 145 -11.81 -15.79 -7.28
C GLN A 145 -11.12 -15.26 -8.54
N PRO A 146 -11.69 -14.26 -9.27
CA PRO A 146 -10.99 -13.69 -10.42
C PRO A 146 -9.63 -13.07 -10.08
N LEU A 147 -9.46 -12.48 -8.88
CA LEU A 147 -8.17 -11.97 -8.42
C LEU A 147 -7.19 -13.11 -8.11
N VAL A 148 -7.66 -14.18 -7.46
CA VAL A 148 -6.84 -15.38 -7.20
C VAL A 148 -6.35 -15.97 -8.52
N ASP A 149 -7.21 -16.07 -9.53
CA ASP A 149 -6.86 -16.59 -10.85
C ASP A 149 -5.86 -15.67 -11.59
N CYS A 150 -6.02 -14.35 -11.47
CA CYS A 150 -5.08 -13.37 -11.99
C CYS A 150 -3.69 -13.51 -11.35
N LEU A 151 -3.61 -13.65 -10.02
CA LEU A 151 -2.34 -13.83 -9.31
C LEU A 151 -1.69 -15.19 -9.61
N ARG A 152 -2.48 -16.25 -9.78
CA ARG A 152 -2.03 -17.60 -10.15
C ARG A 152 -1.29 -17.61 -11.51
N ALA A 153 -1.65 -16.74 -12.43
CA ALA A 153 -0.92 -16.61 -13.69
C ALA A 153 0.52 -16.10 -13.52
N SER A 154 0.83 -15.46 -12.38
CA SER A 154 2.13 -14.84 -12.12
C SER A 154 3.04 -15.64 -11.19
N MET A 155 2.54 -16.66 -10.46
CA MET A 155 3.29 -17.41 -9.46
C MET A 155 2.79 -18.86 -9.31
N ASP A 156 3.61 -19.75 -8.75
CA ASP A 156 3.20 -21.11 -8.42
C ASP A 156 2.23 -21.17 -7.23
N GLU A 157 1.57 -22.32 -7.01
CA GLU A 157 0.52 -22.47 -5.97
C GLU A 157 1.04 -22.25 -4.55
N GLU A 158 2.26 -22.67 -4.22
CA GLU A 158 2.84 -22.48 -2.89
C GLU A 158 3.10 -21.01 -2.61
N THR A 159 3.72 -20.32 -3.58
CA THR A 159 3.95 -18.89 -3.55
C THR A 159 2.63 -18.12 -3.48
N LEU A 160 1.61 -18.53 -4.25
CA LEU A 160 0.29 -17.92 -4.26
C LEU A 160 -0.36 -18.00 -2.88
N GLU A 161 -0.41 -19.18 -2.27
CA GLU A 161 -1.03 -19.35 -0.95
C GLU A 161 -0.30 -18.50 0.11
N ALA A 162 1.04 -18.51 0.11
CA ALA A 162 1.85 -17.70 1.01
C ALA A 162 1.65 -16.20 0.79
N PHE A 163 1.51 -15.75 -0.46
CA PHE A 163 1.23 -14.37 -0.82
C PHE A 163 -0.15 -13.93 -0.31
N LEU A 164 -1.20 -14.72 -0.57
CA LEU A 164 -2.57 -14.44 -0.10
C LEU A 164 -2.65 -14.40 1.44
N ALA A 165 -1.89 -15.26 2.13
CA ALA A 165 -1.79 -15.25 3.57
C ALA A 165 -1.14 -13.95 4.07
N ALA A 166 0.00 -13.55 3.49
CA ALA A 166 0.72 -12.33 3.85
C ALA A 166 -0.08 -11.04 3.60
N ASP A 167 -0.99 -11.05 2.61
CA ASP A 167 -1.91 -9.94 2.36
C ASP A 167 -2.92 -9.70 3.51
N ASN A 168 -3.07 -10.68 4.41
CA ASN A 168 -3.92 -10.57 5.59
C ASN A 168 -3.15 -10.25 6.87
N ASP A 169 -1.83 -10.16 6.82
CA ASP A 169 -1.01 -9.71 7.93
C ASP A 169 -1.25 -8.22 8.21
N ILE A 170 -1.02 -7.84 9.47
CA ILE A 170 -1.06 -6.43 9.85
C ILE A 170 0.30 -5.83 9.50
N PRO A 171 0.38 -4.94 8.50
CA PRO A 171 1.65 -4.37 8.11
C PRO A 171 2.19 -3.44 9.19
N LYS A 172 3.49 -3.56 9.52
CA LYS A 172 4.19 -2.52 10.26
C LYS A 172 4.45 -1.34 9.34
N THR A 173 4.52 -0.14 9.91
CA THR A 173 4.87 1.04 9.12
C THR A 173 6.39 1.14 9.00
N ALA A 174 6.89 1.23 7.77
CA ALA A 174 8.31 1.46 7.52
C ALA A 174 8.62 2.96 7.58
N LEU A 175 9.41 3.36 8.58
CA LEU A 175 9.97 4.70 8.72
C LEU A 175 11.41 4.69 8.23
N GLN A 176 11.72 5.57 7.30
CA GLN A 176 13.06 5.79 6.79
C GLN A 176 13.70 6.96 7.54
N ALA A 177 14.90 6.78 8.05
CA ALA A 177 15.70 7.88 8.55
C ALA A 177 16.11 8.82 7.39
N ASN A 178 16.08 10.11 7.65
CA ASN A 178 16.55 11.13 6.71
C ASN A 178 17.99 11.53 7.06
N PRO A 179 19.00 11.06 6.32
CA PRO A 179 20.41 11.31 6.64
C PRO A 179 20.80 12.80 6.52
N LEU A 180 19.97 13.62 5.86
CA LEU A 180 20.18 15.08 5.80
C LEU A 180 19.83 15.78 7.12
N LYS A 181 19.15 15.10 8.06
CA LYS A 181 18.63 15.67 9.31
C LYS A 181 19.10 14.94 10.56
N ALA A 182 19.19 13.61 10.51
CA ALA A 182 19.55 12.78 11.67
C ALA A 182 20.16 11.44 11.23
N SER A 183 21.08 10.91 12.03
CA SER A 183 21.58 9.56 11.83
C SER A 183 20.54 8.50 12.21
N ALA A 184 20.73 7.25 11.74
CA ALA A 184 19.87 6.14 12.10
C ALA A 184 19.82 5.91 13.63
N GLU A 185 20.96 6.04 14.31
CA GLU A 185 21.08 5.89 15.76
C GLU A 185 20.29 6.97 16.51
N GLN A 186 20.35 8.21 16.04
CA GLN A 186 19.58 9.32 16.61
C GLN A 186 18.06 9.08 16.43
N VAL A 187 17.65 8.57 15.29
CA VAL A 187 16.23 8.21 15.04
C VAL A 187 15.80 7.07 15.95
N ALA A 188 16.62 6.01 16.11
CA ALA A 188 16.31 4.89 16.98
C ALA A 188 16.15 5.34 18.45
N ALA A 189 17.09 6.15 18.96
CA ALA A 189 17.04 6.68 20.32
C ALA A 189 15.77 7.53 20.54
N ALA A 190 15.42 8.40 19.59
CA ALA A 190 14.24 9.25 19.71
C ALA A 190 12.90 8.47 19.58
N LEU A 191 12.87 7.35 18.87
CA LEU A 191 11.71 6.43 18.85
C LEU A 191 11.55 5.73 20.20
N ASP A 192 12.65 5.29 20.81
CA ASP A 192 12.66 4.66 22.14
C ASP A 192 12.21 5.66 23.23
N GLU A 193 12.75 6.87 23.25
CA GLU A 193 12.33 7.96 24.16
C GLU A 193 10.83 8.29 24.02
N ALA A 194 10.29 8.20 22.80
CA ALA A 194 8.86 8.40 22.53
C ALA A 194 7.99 7.19 22.91
N GLY A 195 8.57 6.08 23.41
CA GLY A 195 7.89 4.84 23.75
C GLY A 195 7.25 4.16 22.53
N ILE A 196 7.81 4.34 21.35
CA ILE A 196 7.34 3.74 20.11
C ILE A 196 8.07 2.42 19.88
N ALA A 197 7.31 1.31 19.90
CA ALA A 197 7.87 0.01 19.58
C ALA A 197 8.40 0.01 18.14
N CYS A 198 9.72 -0.16 17.99
CA CYS A 198 10.38 -0.21 16.71
C CYS A 198 11.39 -1.36 16.65
N GLU A 199 11.62 -1.86 15.46
CA GLU A 199 12.70 -2.82 15.15
C GLU A 199 13.40 -2.37 13.87
N PRO A 200 14.73 -2.58 13.76
CA PRO A 200 15.44 -2.32 12.50
C PRO A 200 14.89 -3.23 11.40
N HIS A 201 14.85 -2.72 10.18
CA HIS A 201 14.49 -3.54 9.03
C HIS A 201 15.57 -4.59 8.76
N PRO A 202 15.23 -5.86 8.45
CA PRO A 202 16.19 -6.96 8.40
C PRO A 202 17.34 -6.78 7.39
N TRP A 203 17.11 -6.03 6.31
CA TRP A 203 18.10 -5.84 5.26
C TRP A 203 18.27 -4.39 4.80
N LEU A 204 17.52 -3.43 5.35
CA LEU A 204 17.59 -2.02 4.92
C LEU A 204 18.06 -1.12 6.07
N PRO A 205 19.35 -0.79 6.13
CA PRO A 205 19.87 0.12 7.16
C PRO A 205 19.16 1.47 7.17
N GLY A 206 18.93 2.03 8.36
CA GLY A 206 18.18 3.30 8.50
C GLY A 206 16.69 3.22 8.27
N CYS A 207 16.15 2.01 8.05
CA CYS A 207 14.73 1.74 8.02
C CYS A 207 14.28 1.09 9.33
N PHE A 208 13.19 1.60 9.91
CA PHE A 208 12.61 1.10 11.17
C PHE A 208 11.16 0.65 10.93
N LEU A 209 10.84 -0.56 11.37
CA LEU A 209 9.48 -1.08 11.34
C LEU A 209 8.79 -0.74 12.65
N VAL A 210 7.79 0.14 12.60
CA VAL A 210 7.09 0.65 13.78
C VAL A 210 5.64 0.19 13.83
N SER A 211 5.11 0.07 15.04
CA SER A 211 3.72 -0.28 15.28
C SER A 211 3.10 0.56 16.39
N GLY A 212 1.77 0.73 16.37
CA GLY A 212 1.05 1.44 17.43
C GLY A 212 1.34 2.95 17.53
N THR A 213 1.90 3.56 16.49
CA THR A 213 2.32 4.97 16.47
C THR A 213 1.16 5.97 16.55
N GLY A 214 -0.07 5.56 16.22
CA GLY A 214 -1.20 6.48 16.07
C GLY A 214 -0.98 7.41 14.86
N ASN A 215 -1.21 8.72 15.04
CA ASN A 215 -0.97 9.70 13.99
C ASN A 215 0.52 10.03 13.91
N LEU A 216 1.21 9.46 12.92
CA LEU A 216 2.63 9.69 12.65
C LEU A 216 2.95 11.17 12.38
N GLU A 217 2.05 11.89 11.72
CA GLU A 217 2.25 13.30 11.39
C GLU A 217 2.36 14.20 12.62
N SER A 218 1.87 13.73 13.78
CA SER A 218 1.98 14.45 15.06
C SER A 218 3.29 14.21 15.81
N LEU A 219 4.11 13.25 15.39
CA LEU A 219 5.39 12.95 16.05
C LEU A 219 6.43 14.04 15.77
N PRO A 220 7.17 14.50 16.80
CA PRO A 220 8.25 15.49 16.61
C PRO A 220 9.28 15.05 15.55
N LEU A 221 9.66 13.76 15.53
CA LEU A 221 10.53 13.17 14.52
C LEU A 221 10.02 13.33 13.08
N PHE A 222 8.71 13.19 12.88
CA PHE A 222 8.10 13.39 11.58
C PHE A 222 8.05 14.87 11.22
N GLN A 223 7.63 15.71 12.16
CA GLN A 223 7.50 17.16 11.94
C GLN A 223 8.85 17.84 11.65
N SER A 224 9.91 17.42 12.32
CA SER A 224 11.27 17.92 12.05
C SER A 224 11.83 17.49 10.70
N GLY A 225 11.24 16.46 10.08
CA GLY A 225 11.75 15.86 8.86
C GLY A 225 12.90 14.87 9.08
N ALA A 226 13.17 14.45 10.33
CA ALA A 226 14.17 13.43 10.63
C ALA A 226 13.77 12.04 10.10
N VAL A 227 12.46 11.82 9.86
CA VAL A 227 11.94 10.59 9.27
C VAL A 227 10.87 10.87 8.20
N TYR A 228 10.69 9.90 7.33
CA TYR A 228 9.58 9.85 6.37
C TYR A 228 9.07 8.42 6.21
N VAL A 229 7.82 8.28 5.73
CA VAL A 229 7.20 6.98 5.51
C VAL A 229 7.48 6.53 4.08
N GLN A 230 8.15 5.39 3.93
CA GLN A 230 8.33 4.74 2.64
C GLN A 230 8.59 3.25 2.85
N ASP A 231 7.93 2.41 2.05
CA ASP A 231 8.18 0.97 2.05
C ASP A 231 9.62 0.64 1.65
N ALA A 232 10.16 -0.43 2.24
CA ALA A 232 11.53 -0.87 1.98
C ALA A 232 11.77 -1.22 0.50
N ALA A 233 10.77 -1.82 -0.18
CA ALA A 233 10.88 -2.12 -1.61
C ALA A 233 10.95 -0.86 -2.47
N ALA A 234 10.14 0.15 -2.17
CA ALA A 234 10.18 1.44 -2.86
C ALA A 234 11.50 2.18 -2.62
N LYS A 235 12.09 2.07 -1.41
CA LYS A 235 13.43 2.59 -1.11
C LYS A 235 14.51 1.82 -1.87
N LEU A 236 14.42 0.48 -1.90
CA LEU A 236 15.35 -0.37 -2.67
C LEU A 236 15.37 0.00 -4.15
N ALA A 237 14.20 0.29 -4.75
CA ALA A 237 14.14 0.72 -6.15
C ALA A 237 14.99 1.97 -6.42
N VAL A 238 14.98 2.93 -5.50
CA VAL A 238 15.83 4.13 -5.61
C VAL A 238 17.30 3.79 -5.41
N LEU A 239 17.64 2.93 -4.43
CA LEU A 239 19.02 2.47 -4.25
C LEU A 239 19.53 1.74 -5.49
N ALA A 240 18.69 0.89 -6.09
CA ALA A 240 18.98 0.18 -7.33
C ALA A 240 19.23 1.13 -8.51
N SER A 241 18.54 2.28 -8.55
CA SER A 241 18.68 3.25 -9.65
C SER A 241 20.10 3.80 -9.78
N GLY A 242 20.86 3.87 -8.67
CA GLY A 242 22.20 4.41 -8.66
C GLY A 242 22.23 5.96 -8.67
N ALA A 243 21.18 6.62 -8.17
CA ALA A 243 21.20 8.08 -8.00
C ALA A 243 22.45 8.51 -7.21
N ALA A 244 23.16 9.55 -7.68
CA ALA A 244 24.44 9.99 -7.12
C ALA A 244 24.54 11.52 -7.09
N PRO A 245 25.38 12.08 -6.19
CA PRO A 245 25.60 13.52 -6.12
C PRO A 245 25.90 14.18 -7.48
N GLY A 246 25.28 15.31 -7.75
CA GLY A 246 25.47 16.09 -8.97
C GLY A 246 24.62 15.66 -10.18
N MET A 247 23.91 14.54 -10.12
CA MET A 247 23.06 14.08 -11.21
C MET A 247 21.85 14.99 -11.45
N ARG A 248 21.35 14.98 -12.69
CA ARG A 248 20.02 15.48 -13.06
C ARG A 248 19.07 14.29 -13.13
N VAL A 249 18.06 14.28 -12.27
CA VAL A 249 17.08 13.19 -12.14
C VAL A 249 15.70 13.68 -12.56
N LEU A 250 14.97 12.85 -13.30
CA LEU A 250 13.55 13.00 -13.57
C LEU A 250 12.79 11.88 -12.86
N ASP A 251 11.79 12.24 -12.06
CA ASP A 251 10.78 11.30 -11.52
C ASP A 251 9.43 11.62 -12.19
N CYS A 252 8.98 10.76 -13.11
CA CYS A 252 7.89 11.09 -14.03
C CYS A 252 6.49 10.77 -13.49
N CYS A 253 6.38 9.99 -12.41
CA CYS A 253 5.12 9.67 -11.74
C CYS A 253 5.29 9.82 -10.21
N ALA A 254 5.80 11.00 -9.80
CA ALA A 254 6.45 11.20 -8.51
C ALA A 254 5.54 11.12 -7.29
N ALA A 255 4.26 11.51 -7.41
CA ALA A 255 3.43 11.71 -6.23
C ALA A 255 3.17 10.42 -5.42
N PRO A 256 3.32 10.47 -4.09
CA PRO A 256 3.45 11.64 -3.22
C PRO A 256 4.88 12.17 -2.99
N GLY A 257 5.89 11.73 -3.74
CA GLY A 257 7.26 12.23 -3.69
C GLY A 257 8.29 11.27 -3.06
N GLY A 258 7.87 10.11 -2.56
CA GLY A 258 8.74 9.24 -1.79
C GLY A 258 10.02 8.80 -2.50
N LYS A 259 9.97 8.50 -3.82
CA LYS A 259 11.15 8.12 -4.60
C LYS A 259 12.04 9.33 -4.91
N SER A 260 11.45 10.48 -5.25
CA SER A 260 12.18 11.73 -5.38
C SER A 260 12.92 12.12 -4.11
N PHE A 261 12.29 11.97 -2.93
CA PHE A 261 12.94 12.28 -1.64
C PHE A 261 14.09 11.31 -1.35
N ALA A 262 13.88 10.02 -1.58
CA ALA A 262 14.92 9.01 -1.42
C ALA A 262 16.11 9.26 -2.35
N ALA A 263 15.85 9.65 -3.62
CA ALA A 263 16.89 10.02 -4.57
C ALA A 263 17.65 11.28 -4.11
N ALA A 264 16.96 12.33 -3.65
CA ALA A 264 17.60 13.54 -3.13
C ALA A 264 18.54 13.25 -1.94
N MET A 265 18.12 12.36 -1.04
CA MET A 265 18.95 11.94 0.08
C MET A 265 20.18 11.15 -0.37
N GLN A 266 20.02 10.23 -1.34
CA GLN A 266 21.13 9.48 -1.94
C GLN A 266 22.08 10.38 -2.72
N MET A 267 21.57 11.45 -3.31
CA MET A 267 22.36 12.49 -3.98
C MET A 267 22.97 13.51 -3.01
N GLU A 268 22.89 13.30 -1.69
CA GLU A 268 23.40 14.22 -0.68
C GLU A 268 22.88 15.65 -0.88
N ASN A 269 21.64 15.77 -1.39
CA ASN A 269 20.99 17.04 -1.72
C ASN A 269 21.82 17.94 -2.67
N THR A 270 22.55 17.33 -3.64
CA THR A 270 23.33 18.00 -4.68
C THR A 270 22.91 17.52 -6.06
N GLY A 271 22.90 18.42 -7.05
CA GLY A 271 22.35 18.16 -8.39
C GLY A 271 20.97 18.77 -8.60
N SER A 272 20.08 18.09 -9.31
CA SER A 272 18.69 18.56 -9.51
C SER A 272 17.72 17.41 -9.73
N ILE A 273 16.51 17.55 -9.18
CA ILE A 273 15.41 16.58 -9.39
C ILE A 273 14.20 17.33 -9.93
N LEU A 274 13.70 16.89 -11.07
CA LEU A 274 12.40 17.29 -11.60
C LEU A 274 11.38 16.20 -11.28
N SER A 275 10.43 16.51 -10.37
CA SER A 275 9.38 15.57 -9.94
C SER A 275 8.08 15.92 -10.65
N CYS A 276 7.59 15.02 -11.51
CA CYS A 276 6.40 15.24 -12.32
C CYS A 276 5.26 14.32 -11.89
N ASP A 277 4.03 14.78 -11.96
CA ASP A 277 2.81 13.97 -11.83
C ASP A 277 1.69 14.62 -12.67
N LEU A 278 0.74 13.78 -13.10
CA LEU A 278 -0.40 14.22 -13.91
C LEU A 278 -1.31 15.21 -13.17
N HIS A 279 -1.38 15.12 -11.85
CA HIS A 279 -2.36 15.83 -11.02
C HIS A 279 -1.77 17.06 -10.33
N ALA A 280 -2.18 18.27 -10.75
CA ALA A 280 -1.72 19.56 -10.21
C ALA A 280 -1.82 19.66 -8.68
N HIS A 281 -2.91 19.15 -8.08
CA HIS A 281 -3.12 19.23 -6.63
C HIS A 281 -2.06 18.47 -5.82
N LYS A 282 -1.30 17.55 -6.43
CA LYS A 282 -0.24 16.78 -5.77
C LYS A 282 1.08 17.54 -5.70
N MET A 283 1.29 18.58 -6.54
CA MET A 283 2.54 19.34 -6.57
C MET A 283 2.83 19.99 -5.22
N SER A 284 1.86 20.67 -4.65
CA SER A 284 2.02 21.30 -3.34
C SER A 284 2.32 20.31 -2.21
N LEU A 285 1.86 19.06 -2.33
CA LEU A 285 2.17 18.01 -1.37
C LEU A 285 3.65 17.59 -1.47
N ILE A 286 4.16 17.42 -2.70
CA ILE A 286 5.56 17.08 -2.95
C ILE A 286 6.47 18.21 -2.41
N GLU A 287 6.18 19.47 -2.74
CA GLU A 287 6.98 20.64 -2.31
C GLU A 287 6.99 20.80 -0.78
N LYS A 288 5.83 20.69 -0.12
CA LYS A 288 5.73 20.76 1.35
C LYS A 288 6.56 19.68 2.03
N ASN A 289 6.51 18.45 1.52
CA ASN A 289 7.29 17.35 2.08
C ASN A 289 8.79 17.52 1.80
N ALA A 290 9.18 17.95 0.61
CA ALA A 290 10.58 18.26 0.29
C ALA A 290 11.14 19.33 1.25
N ALA A 291 10.40 20.42 1.48
CA ALA A 291 10.78 21.47 2.42
C ALA A 291 10.90 20.93 3.86
N ARG A 292 9.93 20.13 4.34
CA ARG A 292 9.98 19.49 5.65
C ARG A 292 11.22 18.61 5.81
N LEU A 293 11.59 17.87 4.76
CA LEU A 293 12.74 16.98 4.74
C LEU A 293 14.08 17.71 4.53
N GLY A 294 14.07 19.03 4.25
CA GLY A 294 15.28 19.83 4.00
C GLY A 294 15.87 19.61 2.60
N ILE A 295 15.06 19.14 1.65
CA ILE A 295 15.47 18.91 0.26
C ILE A 295 15.31 20.20 -0.52
N SER A 296 16.41 20.69 -1.12
CA SER A 296 16.47 21.97 -1.87
C SER A 296 16.63 21.79 -3.38
N ILE A 297 17.03 20.59 -3.84
CA ILE A 297 17.33 20.32 -5.25
C ILE A 297 16.11 19.85 -6.06
N LEU A 298 14.93 19.77 -5.44
CA LEU A 298 13.70 19.25 -6.03
C LEU A 298 12.80 20.40 -6.50
N LYS A 299 12.31 20.25 -7.73
CA LYS A 299 11.23 21.07 -8.31
C LYS A 299 10.08 20.16 -8.71
N ALA A 300 8.85 20.52 -8.34
CA ALA A 300 7.65 19.77 -8.74
C ALA A 300 6.94 20.48 -9.91
N GLU A 301 6.55 19.69 -10.94
CA GLU A 301 5.81 20.21 -12.09
C GLU A 301 4.66 19.26 -12.48
N GLN A 302 3.53 19.84 -12.87
CA GLN A 302 2.46 19.05 -13.49
C GLN A 302 2.84 18.69 -14.91
N ARG A 303 3.00 17.39 -15.19
CA ARG A 303 3.29 16.86 -16.54
C ARG A 303 2.68 15.48 -16.71
N SER A 304 2.26 15.16 -17.92
CA SER A 304 1.88 13.80 -18.33
C SER A 304 3.14 13.02 -18.71
N ALA A 305 3.36 11.87 -18.12
CA ALA A 305 4.50 11.00 -18.44
C ALA A 305 4.35 10.32 -19.82
N SER A 306 3.14 10.27 -20.38
CA SER A 306 2.86 9.72 -21.72
C SER A 306 2.92 10.76 -22.85
N GLU A 307 3.12 12.05 -22.54
CA GLU A 307 3.22 13.12 -23.51
C GLU A 307 4.67 13.58 -23.63
N PHE A 308 5.22 13.48 -24.84
CA PHE A 308 6.62 13.84 -25.07
C PHE A 308 6.82 15.35 -25.07
N ASP A 309 7.82 15.80 -24.29
CA ASP A 309 8.29 17.19 -24.29
C ASP A 309 9.73 17.26 -24.88
N PRO A 310 9.91 17.87 -26.06
CA PRO A 310 11.24 17.97 -26.69
C PRO A 310 12.29 18.70 -25.82
N ALA A 311 11.86 19.58 -24.92
CA ALA A 311 12.76 20.30 -24.03
C ALA A 311 13.45 19.41 -22.99
N LEU A 312 12.92 18.20 -22.76
CA LEU A 312 13.47 17.24 -21.81
C LEU A 312 14.31 16.14 -22.48
N GLU A 313 14.34 16.07 -23.83
CA GLU A 313 15.02 15.02 -24.57
C GLU A 313 16.52 14.96 -24.21
N ALA A 314 17.00 13.76 -23.85
CA ALA A 314 18.39 13.46 -23.48
C ALA A 314 18.97 14.42 -22.40
N GLN A 315 18.14 14.83 -21.41
CA GLN A 315 18.57 15.79 -20.40
C GLN A 315 18.96 15.17 -19.06
N PHE A 316 18.57 13.90 -18.78
CA PHE A 316 18.67 13.33 -17.44
C PHE A 316 19.67 12.18 -17.37
N ASP A 317 20.47 12.20 -16.30
CA ASP A 317 21.40 11.10 -15.96
C ASP A 317 20.64 9.88 -15.43
N LEU A 318 19.48 10.13 -14.78
CA LEU A 318 18.57 9.12 -14.28
C LEU A 318 17.12 9.55 -14.52
N VAL A 319 16.33 8.62 -15.06
CA VAL A 319 14.86 8.76 -15.15
C VAL A 319 14.21 7.68 -14.28
N ILE A 320 13.33 8.06 -13.38
CA ILE A 320 12.52 7.18 -12.52
C ILE A 320 11.11 7.12 -13.10
N ALA A 321 10.71 5.94 -13.54
CA ALA A 321 9.38 5.60 -14.04
C ALA A 321 8.67 4.64 -13.06
N ASP A 322 8.19 5.19 -11.92
CA ASP A 322 7.32 4.46 -10.99
C ASP A 322 5.88 4.56 -11.49
N VAL A 323 5.56 3.75 -12.45
CA VAL A 323 4.37 3.91 -13.29
C VAL A 323 3.06 3.56 -12.55
N PRO A 324 1.91 4.16 -12.94
CA PRO A 324 0.61 3.74 -12.46
C PRO A 324 0.41 2.24 -12.69
N CYS A 325 0.02 1.50 -11.65
CA CYS A 325 -0.14 0.05 -11.70
C CYS A 325 -1.38 -0.41 -10.91
N SER A 326 -1.69 -1.70 -11.00
CA SER A 326 -2.81 -2.32 -10.28
C SER A 326 -2.70 -2.22 -8.75
N GLY A 327 -1.49 -2.12 -8.22
CA GLY A 327 -1.22 -2.08 -6.78
C GLY A 327 -1.41 -3.43 -6.09
N LEU A 328 -1.38 -4.55 -6.82
CA LEU A 328 -1.62 -5.88 -6.24
C LEU A 328 -0.50 -6.32 -5.26
N GLY A 329 0.63 -5.63 -5.24
CA GLY A 329 1.68 -5.88 -4.25
C GLY A 329 1.47 -5.18 -2.90
N VAL A 330 0.49 -4.26 -2.79
CA VAL A 330 0.26 -3.48 -1.57
C VAL A 330 -1.11 -3.75 -0.91
N ILE A 331 -1.74 -4.87 -1.27
CA ILE A 331 -3.07 -5.26 -0.75
C ILE A 331 -3.08 -5.31 0.78
N ARG A 332 -2.02 -5.79 1.44
CA ARG A 332 -1.95 -5.82 2.92
C ARG A 332 -2.11 -4.44 3.56
N LYS A 333 -1.66 -3.36 2.89
CA LYS A 333 -1.79 -1.97 3.34
C LYS A 333 -3.07 -1.29 2.85
N LYS A 334 -3.57 -1.73 1.68
CA LYS A 334 -4.77 -1.20 1.03
C LYS A 334 -5.71 -2.34 0.65
N PRO A 335 -6.37 -2.95 1.64
CA PRO A 335 -7.13 -4.20 1.43
C PRO A 335 -8.33 -4.06 0.50
N ASP A 336 -8.82 -2.87 0.28
CA ASP A 336 -9.89 -2.54 -0.66
C ASP A 336 -9.48 -2.70 -2.14
N ILE A 337 -8.18 -2.73 -2.46
CA ILE A 337 -7.67 -3.05 -3.80
C ILE A 337 -8.20 -4.40 -4.29
N ARG A 338 -8.30 -5.42 -3.41
CA ARG A 338 -8.78 -6.77 -3.76
C ARG A 338 -10.20 -6.82 -4.34
N TYR A 339 -10.98 -5.77 -4.11
CA TYR A 339 -12.37 -5.69 -4.58
C TYR A 339 -12.57 -4.75 -5.77
N LYS A 340 -11.48 -4.26 -6.37
CA LYS A 340 -11.56 -3.50 -7.62
C LYS A 340 -11.94 -4.42 -8.78
N PRO A 341 -12.73 -3.92 -9.72
CA PRO A 341 -12.97 -4.61 -10.98
C PRO A 341 -11.65 -4.86 -11.72
N LEU A 342 -11.41 -6.08 -12.19
CA LEU A 342 -10.18 -6.43 -12.89
C LEU A 342 -10.07 -5.79 -14.29
N ASP A 343 -11.19 -5.50 -14.93
CA ASP A 343 -11.23 -4.77 -16.21
C ASP A 343 -10.54 -3.39 -16.13
N ALA A 344 -10.58 -2.76 -14.95
CA ALA A 344 -9.87 -1.50 -14.71
C ALA A 344 -8.34 -1.63 -14.78
N ILE A 345 -7.78 -2.82 -14.53
CA ILE A 345 -6.33 -3.04 -14.56
C ILE A 345 -5.82 -3.63 -15.88
N GLU A 346 -6.70 -4.12 -16.75
CA GLU A 346 -6.30 -4.73 -18.04
C GLU A 346 -5.65 -3.75 -19.00
N ARG A 347 -6.01 -2.45 -18.91
CA ARG A 347 -5.43 -1.39 -19.74
C ARG A 347 -4.12 -0.81 -19.22
N LEU A 348 -3.73 -1.15 -17.98
CA LEU A 348 -2.51 -0.59 -17.38
C LEU A 348 -1.23 -0.91 -18.16
N PRO A 349 -1.02 -2.14 -18.69
CA PRO A 349 0.17 -2.43 -19.47
C PRO A 349 0.33 -1.54 -20.72
N GLU A 350 -0.77 -1.11 -21.35
CA GLU A 350 -0.72 -0.18 -22.50
C GLU A 350 -0.26 1.22 -22.06
N VAL A 351 -0.79 1.71 -20.94
CA VAL A 351 -0.40 3.00 -20.36
C VAL A 351 1.07 2.95 -19.92
N GLN A 352 1.49 1.86 -19.30
CA GLN A 352 2.87 1.67 -18.83
C GLN A 352 3.85 1.63 -20.00
N ARG A 353 3.53 0.94 -21.10
CA ARG A 353 4.34 0.96 -22.33
C ARG A 353 4.45 2.36 -22.93
N ALA A 354 3.32 3.09 -23.03
CA ALA A 354 3.32 4.45 -23.56
C ALA A 354 4.18 5.40 -22.70
N ILE A 355 4.15 5.25 -21.39
CA ILE A 355 5.01 6.01 -20.48
C ILE A 355 6.48 5.63 -20.73
N LEU A 356 6.81 4.34 -20.73
CA LEU A 356 8.19 3.85 -20.89
C LEU A 356 8.80 4.33 -22.21
N GLU A 357 8.05 4.24 -23.32
CA GLU A 357 8.43 4.77 -24.64
C GLU A 357 8.76 6.27 -24.59
N THR A 358 7.90 7.05 -23.94
CA THR A 358 8.07 8.49 -23.85
C THR A 358 9.27 8.88 -23.01
N VAL A 359 9.39 8.31 -21.80
CA VAL A 359 10.37 8.76 -20.81
C VAL A 359 11.77 8.23 -21.09
N SER A 360 11.91 7.13 -21.84
CA SER A 360 13.21 6.61 -22.30
C SER A 360 13.99 7.61 -23.16
N ARG A 361 13.28 8.48 -23.88
CA ARG A 361 13.88 9.55 -24.70
C ARG A 361 14.53 10.64 -23.86
N TYR A 362 14.14 10.80 -22.61
CA TYR A 362 14.69 11.79 -21.70
C TYR A 362 16.02 11.37 -21.08
N VAL A 363 16.36 10.08 -21.17
CA VAL A 363 17.63 9.53 -20.68
C VAL A 363 18.78 9.95 -21.61
N LYS A 364 19.85 10.51 -21.04
CA LYS A 364 21.09 10.80 -21.75
C LYS A 364 21.76 9.50 -22.24
N PRO A 365 22.59 9.54 -23.30
CA PRO A 365 23.56 8.48 -23.53
C PRO A 365 24.39 8.20 -22.27
N GLY A 366 24.59 6.94 -21.91
CA GLY A 366 25.23 6.53 -20.66
C GLY A 366 24.36 6.69 -19.40
N GLY A 367 23.13 7.23 -19.49
CA GLY A 367 22.21 7.39 -18.37
C GLY A 367 21.44 6.13 -18.02
N ALA A 368 20.71 6.16 -16.90
CA ALA A 368 19.90 5.05 -16.41
C ALA A 368 18.39 5.36 -16.46
N LEU A 369 17.58 4.31 -16.68
CA LEU A 369 16.14 4.33 -16.57
C LEU A 369 15.72 3.27 -15.55
N LEU A 370 15.05 3.71 -14.49
CA LEU A 370 14.42 2.84 -13.51
C LEU A 370 12.94 2.68 -13.85
N TYR A 371 12.51 1.48 -14.18
CA TYR A 371 11.10 1.13 -14.28
C TYR A 371 10.67 0.38 -13.03
N SER A 372 9.59 0.79 -12.37
CA SER A 372 9.11 0.15 -11.17
C SER A 372 7.58 0.18 -11.04
N THR A 373 7.04 -0.83 -10.35
CA THR A 373 5.61 -0.94 -10.04
C THR A 373 5.41 -1.50 -8.63
N CYS A 374 4.31 -1.14 -7.97
CA CYS A 374 3.89 -1.76 -6.71
C CYS A 374 2.92 -2.92 -6.97
N THR A 375 3.16 -3.74 -8.01
CA THR A 375 2.40 -4.94 -8.33
C THR A 375 3.31 -6.14 -8.54
N VAL A 376 2.75 -7.34 -8.37
CA VAL A 376 3.43 -8.62 -8.64
C VAL A 376 2.96 -9.25 -9.96
N ARG A 377 2.15 -8.54 -10.71
CA ARG A 377 1.56 -9.00 -11.96
C ARG A 377 2.56 -8.93 -13.11
N LYS A 378 2.89 -10.09 -13.70
CA LYS A 378 3.88 -10.18 -14.79
C LYS A 378 3.51 -9.36 -16.01
N GLU A 379 2.21 -9.22 -16.31
CA GLU A 379 1.71 -8.43 -17.44
C GLU A 379 2.04 -6.93 -17.32
N GLU A 380 2.23 -6.43 -16.09
CA GLU A 380 2.61 -5.03 -15.81
C GLU A 380 4.12 -4.87 -15.57
N ASN A 381 4.85 -5.95 -15.43
CA ASN A 381 6.26 -6.02 -15.05
C ASN A 381 7.12 -6.46 -16.23
N GLU A 382 7.52 -7.73 -16.27
CA GLU A 382 8.40 -8.28 -17.32
C GLU A 382 7.77 -8.16 -18.71
N ALA A 383 6.45 -8.33 -18.85
CA ALA A 383 5.75 -8.21 -20.14
C ALA A 383 5.63 -6.76 -20.66
N VAL A 384 6.04 -5.77 -19.86
CA VAL A 384 6.24 -4.37 -20.31
C VAL A 384 7.72 -4.11 -20.58
N ALA A 385 8.60 -4.44 -19.62
CA ALA A 385 10.01 -4.09 -19.68
C ALA A 385 10.80 -4.88 -20.72
N LEU A 386 10.56 -6.20 -20.88
CA LEU A 386 11.36 -7.02 -21.80
C LEU A 386 11.05 -6.76 -23.30
N PRO A 387 9.78 -6.60 -23.72
CA PRO A 387 9.50 -6.19 -25.10
C PRO A 387 10.04 -4.79 -25.43
N PHE A 388 10.04 -3.85 -24.47
CA PHE A 388 10.67 -2.55 -24.65
C PHE A 388 12.17 -2.71 -25.01
N LEU A 389 12.90 -3.53 -24.27
CA LEU A 389 14.32 -3.79 -24.57
C LEU A 389 14.55 -4.41 -25.96
N GLN A 390 13.64 -5.26 -26.43
CA GLN A 390 13.73 -5.84 -27.78
C GLN A 390 13.54 -4.78 -28.87
N ALA A 391 12.73 -3.77 -28.61
CA ALA A 391 12.46 -2.68 -29.54
C ALA A 391 13.51 -1.56 -29.45
N HIS A 392 14.25 -1.46 -28.35
CA HIS A 392 15.20 -0.39 -28.03
C HIS A 392 16.61 -0.96 -27.79
N PRO A 393 17.36 -1.35 -28.84
CA PRO A 393 18.68 -1.95 -28.71
C PRO A 393 19.73 -0.99 -28.11
N GLU A 394 19.43 0.30 -28.00
CA GLU A 394 20.23 1.28 -27.28
C GLU A 394 20.14 1.15 -25.75
N PHE A 395 19.26 0.29 -25.21
CA PHE A 395 19.18 -0.04 -23.79
C PHE A 395 19.57 -1.48 -23.51
N SER A 396 20.14 -1.72 -22.33
CA SER A 396 20.42 -3.05 -21.80
C SER A 396 19.98 -3.13 -20.33
N LEU A 397 19.68 -4.34 -19.86
CA LEU A 397 19.51 -4.60 -18.44
C LEU A 397 20.80 -4.31 -17.69
N GLU A 398 20.70 -3.69 -16.53
CA GLU A 398 21.83 -3.44 -15.65
C GLU A 398 21.55 -4.02 -14.25
N PRO A 399 22.26 -5.06 -13.81
CA PRO A 399 22.19 -5.57 -12.45
C PRO A 399 22.47 -4.45 -11.43
N PHE A 400 21.77 -4.49 -10.31
CA PHE A 400 21.88 -3.48 -9.25
C PHE A 400 22.32 -4.12 -7.93
N PRO A 401 22.95 -3.34 -7.04
CA PRO A 401 23.32 -3.82 -5.71
C PRO A 401 22.10 -4.26 -4.91
N VAL A 402 22.21 -5.42 -4.28
CA VAL A 402 21.21 -5.96 -3.34
C VAL A 402 21.80 -5.85 -1.95
N PRO A 403 21.07 -5.29 -0.97
CA PRO A 403 21.54 -5.21 0.40
C PRO A 403 21.85 -6.59 1.01
N ASP A 404 22.85 -6.64 1.90
CA ASP A 404 23.17 -7.84 2.66
C ASP A 404 21.93 -8.33 3.43
N GLY A 405 21.72 -9.65 3.42
CA GLY A 405 20.56 -10.27 4.06
C GLY A 405 19.27 -10.29 3.25
N LEU A 406 19.25 -9.70 2.05
CA LEU A 406 18.14 -9.81 1.11
C LEU A 406 18.51 -10.82 0.01
N ASP A 407 17.83 -11.97 0.01
CA ASP A 407 17.95 -12.95 -1.08
C ASP A 407 17.07 -12.53 -2.26
N LEU A 408 17.66 -11.79 -3.19
CA LEU A 408 16.97 -11.24 -4.36
C LEU A 408 17.88 -11.35 -5.60
N PRO A 409 17.84 -12.49 -6.29
CA PRO A 409 18.54 -12.64 -7.57
C PRO A 409 18.05 -11.58 -8.56
N ASN A 410 19.00 -10.90 -9.23
CA ASN A 410 18.64 -9.95 -10.26
C ASN A 410 19.63 -9.96 -11.44
N GLU A 411 19.10 -9.94 -12.64
CA GLU A 411 19.81 -9.77 -13.91
C GLU A 411 19.55 -8.36 -14.50
N GLY A 412 19.21 -7.40 -13.65
CA GLY A 412 18.74 -6.06 -13.99
C GLY A 412 17.26 -5.84 -13.70
N TYR A 413 16.53 -6.88 -13.29
CA TYR A 413 15.19 -6.77 -12.76
C TYR A 413 14.94 -7.81 -11.65
N ALA A 414 13.99 -7.51 -10.76
CA ALA A 414 13.60 -8.41 -9.67
C ALA A 414 12.19 -8.08 -9.16
N THR A 415 11.50 -9.09 -8.61
CA THR A 415 10.21 -8.94 -7.94
C THR A 415 10.33 -9.28 -6.45
N LEU A 416 10.00 -8.33 -5.59
CA LEU A 416 9.86 -8.57 -4.15
C LEU A 416 8.47 -9.10 -3.84
N LEU A 417 8.39 -9.99 -2.84
CA LEU A 417 7.16 -10.61 -2.37
C LEU A 417 7.02 -10.43 -0.86
N PRO A 418 5.84 -10.05 -0.32
CA PRO A 418 5.65 -9.71 1.08
C PRO A 418 6.06 -10.80 2.07
N HIS A 419 5.74 -12.06 1.76
CA HIS A 419 6.04 -13.23 2.60
C HIS A 419 7.52 -13.63 2.62
N LYS A 420 8.32 -13.18 1.63
CA LYS A 420 9.74 -13.53 1.52
C LYS A 420 10.68 -12.39 1.95
N HIS A 421 10.30 -11.14 1.66
CA HIS A 421 11.25 -10.04 1.68
C HIS A 421 10.95 -8.96 2.73
N ALA A 422 9.99 -9.18 3.64
CA ALA A 422 9.56 -8.22 4.67
C ALA A 422 9.23 -6.81 4.12
N ALA A 423 8.85 -6.71 2.84
CA ALA A 423 8.52 -5.49 2.12
C ALA A 423 7.20 -5.65 1.38
N ASP A 424 6.72 -4.62 0.69
CA ASP A 424 5.57 -4.76 -0.21
C ASP A 424 5.93 -5.61 -1.45
N GLY A 425 4.91 -6.15 -2.12
CA GLY A 425 5.07 -6.73 -3.45
C GLY A 425 5.46 -5.62 -4.44
N PHE A 426 6.61 -5.76 -5.09
CA PHE A 426 7.18 -4.68 -5.86
C PHE A 426 8.09 -5.20 -6.98
N PHE A 427 8.03 -4.57 -8.14
CA PHE A 427 8.91 -4.87 -9.26
C PHE A 427 9.90 -3.73 -9.48
N ILE A 428 11.15 -4.10 -9.74
CA ILE A 428 12.25 -3.18 -10.04
C ILE A 428 12.89 -3.66 -11.34
N CYS A 429 13.07 -2.77 -12.30
CA CYS A 429 13.85 -3.03 -13.51
C CYS A 429 14.75 -1.82 -13.80
N LYS A 430 16.05 -2.05 -13.88
CA LYS A 430 17.05 -1.04 -14.19
C LYS A 430 17.60 -1.25 -15.61
N LEU A 431 17.52 -0.19 -16.38
CA LEU A 431 18.00 -0.15 -17.77
C LEU A 431 19.12 0.88 -17.90
N ARG A 432 20.16 0.55 -18.68
CA ARG A 432 21.25 1.46 -19.02
C ARG A 432 21.14 1.81 -20.49
N LYS A 433 21.12 3.11 -20.83
CA LYS A 433 21.25 3.59 -22.20
C LYS A 433 22.72 3.57 -22.61
N HIS A 434 23.03 2.99 -23.77
CA HIS A 434 24.38 2.96 -24.27
C HIS A 434 24.89 4.38 -24.59
N ALA A 435 26.24 4.59 -24.52
CA ALA A 435 26.87 5.87 -24.77
C ALA A 435 26.89 6.26 -26.26
#